data_03fa77e7fe48c92b9ea1039706425610
#
_entry.id   03fa77e7fe48c92b9ea1039706425610
#
_cell.length_a   1.000
_cell.length_b   1.000
_cell.length_c   1.000
_cell.angle_alpha   90.00
_cell.angle_beta   90.00
_cell.angle_gamma   90.00
#
_symmetry.space_group_name_H-M   'P 1'
#
loop_
_entity.id
_entity.type
_entity.pdbx_description
1 polymer ?
#
loop_
_entity_poly.entity_id
_entity_poly.type
_entity_poly.pdbx_seq_one_letter_code
_entity_poly.pdbx_strand_id
1 'polypeptide(L)'
;MTTFSEQFPIVFQALNVGFLQTLKLFFVTLIGAIPLGLIISFGSMSRWSPLGFLRPYLKNLPKDSKLTWWQKTQLWFAVDFRPIRLIVRFVIWVVRGTPLMLQLLVFYYFPGLVLHKNIWGSGEAGRFLASSIAFIFNYACYFSEIFRGGIQGVPKGQQEAGQVLGMTSTQIFFKVTLLQMVKRIVPPMSNEVITLVKDTSLSRIIALQEIIWAGQAFLKGTQGISGAIWPLFFTGIYYLIFSGLLTLALGKLEKKLDYFKA
;
A
#
# COMPACT_ATOMS: atom_id res chain seq x y z
N MET A 1 26.30 -39.12 0.16
CA MET A 1 25.56 -38.02 0.80
C MET A 1 26.54 -36.89 1.07
N THR A 2 26.39 -35.73 0.48
CA THR A 2 27.22 -34.57 0.75
C THR A 2 27.02 -34.15 2.21
N THR A 3 28.08 -33.83 2.92
CA THR A 3 28.02 -33.42 4.33
C THR A 3 27.34 -32.04 4.50
N PHE A 4 26.80 -31.75 5.66
CA PHE A 4 26.20 -30.44 5.94
C PHE A 4 27.15 -29.26 5.66
N SER A 5 28.44 -29.44 5.96
CA SER A 5 29.49 -28.46 5.71
C SER A 5 29.71 -28.17 4.21
N GLU A 6 29.51 -29.15 3.33
CA GLU A 6 29.59 -28.97 1.88
C GLU A 6 28.33 -28.33 1.30
N GLN A 7 27.14 -28.59 1.88
CA GLN A 7 25.86 -28.05 1.44
C GLN A 7 25.67 -26.61 1.86
N PHE A 8 26.15 -26.24 3.05
CA PHE A 8 25.90 -24.95 3.67
C PHE A 8 26.28 -23.75 2.78
N PRO A 9 27.47 -23.67 2.16
CA PRO A 9 27.83 -22.54 1.30
C PRO A 9 26.92 -22.39 0.09
N ILE A 10 26.50 -23.49 -0.53
CA ILE A 10 25.62 -23.52 -1.72
C ILE A 10 24.25 -22.99 -1.34
N VAL A 11 23.67 -23.48 -0.25
CA VAL A 11 22.38 -23.04 0.26
C VAL A 11 22.42 -21.58 0.64
N PHE A 12 23.43 -21.16 1.39
CA PHE A 12 23.57 -19.80 1.86
C PHE A 12 23.69 -18.80 0.69
N GLN A 13 24.45 -19.15 -0.35
CA GLN A 13 24.54 -18.34 -1.57
C GLN A 13 23.18 -18.22 -2.27
N ALA A 14 22.45 -19.31 -2.43
CA ALA A 14 21.13 -19.30 -3.07
C ALA A 14 20.11 -18.48 -2.25
N LEU A 15 20.12 -18.61 -0.92
CA LEU A 15 19.26 -17.82 -0.03
C LEU A 15 19.59 -16.32 -0.10
N ASN A 16 20.87 -15.95 -0.17
CA ASN A 16 21.28 -14.55 -0.35
C ASN A 16 20.76 -13.96 -1.66
N VAL A 17 20.85 -14.69 -2.77
CA VAL A 17 20.31 -14.24 -4.06
C VAL A 17 18.79 -14.06 -3.98
N GLY A 18 18.08 -15.04 -3.42
CA GLY A 18 16.63 -14.94 -3.20
C GLY A 18 16.26 -13.79 -2.27
N PHE A 19 17.04 -13.54 -1.21
CA PHE A 19 16.82 -12.43 -0.30
C PHE A 19 17.03 -11.07 -0.97
N LEU A 20 18.03 -10.93 -1.83
CA LEU A 20 18.20 -9.71 -2.62
C LEU A 20 16.98 -9.44 -3.52
N GLN A 21 16.39 -10.48 -4.09
CA GLN A 21 15.16 -10.34 -4.88
C GLN A 21 13.97 -9.91 -4.01
N THR A 22 13.85 -10.48 -2.81
CA THR A 22 12.88 -10.05 -1.80
C THR A 22 13.05 -8.57 -1.45
N LEU A 23 14.28 -8.12 -1.17
CA LEU A 23 14.58 -6.72 -0.86
C LEU A 23 14.27 -5.79 -2.03
N LYS A 24 14.61 -6.17 -3.27
CA LYS A 24 14.27 -5.38 -4.47
C LYS A 24 12.76 -5.18 -4.57
N LEU A 25 11.96 -6.25 -4.45
CA LEU A 25 10.50 -6.16 -4.49
C LEU A 25 9.96 -5.26 -3.37
N PHE A 26 10.47 -5.43 -2.15
CA PHE A 26 10.10 -4.62 -1.00
C PHE A 26 10.34 -3.11 -1.24
N PHE A 27 11.55 -2.72 -1.63
CA PHE A 27 11.87 -1.30 -1.84
C PHE A 27 11.15 -0.70 -3.05
N VAL A 28 11.05 -1.43 -4.17
CA VAL A 28 10.30 -0.97 -5.34
C VAL A 28 8.83 -0.75 -4.99
N THR A 29 8.25 -1.66 -4.20
CA THR A 29 6.87 -1.52 -3.72
C THR A 29 6.72 -0.26 -2.87
N LEU A 30 7.58 -0.03 -1.88
CA LEU A 30 7.48 1.17 -1.02
C LEU A 30 7.63 2.47 -1.81
N ILE A 31 8.65 2.54 -2.69
CA ILE A 31 8.92 3.73 -3.51
C ILE A 31 7.73 4.05 -4.41
N GLY A 32 7.06 3.05 -4.96
CA GLY A 32 5.89 3.24 -5.83
C GLY A 32 4.60 3.45 -5.04
N ALA A 33 4.37 2.67 -3.97
CA ALA A 33 3.11 2.68 -3.24
C ALA A 33 2.89 3.93 -2.37
N ILE A 34 3.93 4.50 -1.78
CA ILE A 34 3.81 5.69 -0.94
C ILE A 34 3.29 6.91 -1.73
N PRO A 35 3.93 7.33 -2.85
CA PRO A 35 3.43 8.48 -3.63
C PRO A 35 2.07 8.18 -4.28
N LEU A 36 1.88 6.97 -4.82
CA LEU A 36 0.60 6.58 -5.42
C LEU A 36 -0.52 6.57 -4.37
N GLY A 37 -0.26 6.05 -3.17
CA GLY A 37 -1.21 6.05 -2.05
C GLY A 37 -1.60 7.48 -1.63
N LEU A 38 -0.65 8.41 -1.64
CA LEU A 38 -0.94 9.82 -1.37
C LEU A 38 -1.87 10.42 -2.44
N ILE A 39 -1.62 10.17 -3.72
CA ILE A 39 -2.48 10.61 -4.84
C ILE A 39 -3.88 10.00 -4.70
N ILE A 40 -3.99 8.70 -4.45
CA ILE A 40 -5.26 8.00 -4.23
C ILE A 40 -6.01 8.58 -3.02
N SER A 41 -5.31 8.95 -1.94
CA SER A 41 -5.93 9.56 -0.77
C SER A 41 -6.61 10.89 -1.09
N PHE A 42 -5.97 11.76 -1.88
CA PHE A 42 -6.59 13.00 -2.35
C PHE A 42 -7.80 12.72 -3.24
N GLY A 43 -7.72 11.75 -4.14
CA GLY A 43 -8.87 11.30 -4.94
C GLY A 43 -10.05 10.86 -4.06
N SER A 44 -9.78 10.06 -3.03
CA SER A 44 -10.80 9.58 -2.06
C SER A 44 -11.46 10.68 -1.24
N MET A 45 -10.79 11.82 -1.08
CA MET A 45 -11.26 13.02 -0.38
C MET A 45 -11.79 14.11 -1.32
N SER A 46 -11.75 13.88 -2.64
CA SER A 46 -12.14 14.87 -3.64
C SER A 46 -13.56 15.41 -3.37
N ARG A 47 -13.69 16.73 -3.42
CA ARG A 47 -14.97 17.46 -3.32
C ARG A 47 -15.49 17.90 -4.69
N TRP A 48 -14.79 17.51 -5.74
CA TRP A 48 -15.20 17.87 -7.11
C TRP A 48 -16.55 17.25 -7.43
N SER A 49 -17.45 18.08 -7.95
CA SER A 49 -18.79 17.70 -8.41
C SER A 49 -19.02 18.33 -9.78
N PRO A 50 -19.47 17.59 -10.79
CA PRO A 50 -19.72 18.12 -12.14
C PRO A 50 -20.69 19.28 -12.16
N LEU A 51 -21.72 19.24 -11.31
CA LEU A 51 -22.75 20.26 -11.20
C LEU A 51 -22.56 21.18 -9.99
N GLY A 52 -21.35 21.19 -9.42
CA GLY A 52 -21.03 21.99 -8.23
C GLY A 52 -21.23 23.50 -8.40
N PHE A 53 -21.23 24.00 -9.62
CA PHE A 53 -21.53 25.42 -9.95
C PHE A 53 -22.98 25.82 -9.65
N LEU A 54 -23.91 24.85 -9.54
CA LEU A 54 -25.30 25.09 -9.18
C LEU A 54 -25.53 25.26 -7.67
N ARG A 55 -24.51 24.95 -6.85
CA ARG A 55 -24.63 25.05 -5.37
C ARG A 55 -25.13 26.39 -4.84
N PRO A 56 -24.70 27.56 -5.37
CA PRO A 56 -25.18 28.85 -4.89
C PRO A 56 -26.68 29.03 -5.12
N TYR A 57 -27.19 28.57 -6.25
CA TYR A 57 -28.62 28.65 -6.58
C TYR A 57 -29.48 27.76 -5.67
N LEU A 58 -28.98 26.58 -5.35
CA LEU A 58 -29.68 25.57 -4.54
C LEU A 58 -29.65 25.88 -3.05
N LYS A 59 -28.67 26.63 -2.55
CA LYS A 59 -28.59 27.08 -1.16
C LYS A 59 -29.65 28.12 -0.79
N ASN A 60 -30.16 28.83 -1.78
CA ASN A 60 -31.16 29.87 -1.60
C ASN A 60 -32.63 29.38 -1.74
N LEU A 61 -32.84 28.07 -1.91
CA LEU A 61 -34.18 27.50 -1.94
C LEU A 61 -34.80 27.58 -0.54
N PRO A 62 -36.11 28.00 -0.44
CA PRO A 62 -36.80 28.05 0.84
C PRO A 62 -36.77 26.68 1.54
N LYS A 63 -36.46 26.67 2.84
CA LYS A 63 -36.36 25.42 3.63
C LYS A 63 -37.72 24.69 3.70
N ASP A 64 -38.83 25.36 3.49
CA ASP A 64 -40.19 24.82 3.54
C ASP A 64 -40.74 24.30 2.21
N SER A 65 -39.97 24.35 1.14
CA SER A 65 -40.38 23.78 -0.13
C SER A 65 -40.51 22.27 -0.03
N LYS A 66 -41.72 21.72 -0.16
CA LYS A 66 -41.99 20.29 -0.32
C LYS A 66 -41.40 19.87 -1.67
N LEU A 67 -40.08 19.61 -1.68
CA LEU A 67 -39.37 19.16 -2.89
C LEU A 67 -39.93 17.80 -3.30
N THR A 68 -40.35 17.69 -4.56
CA THR A 68 -40.68 16.40 -5.20
C THR A 68 -39.47 15.47 -5.22
N TRP A 69 -39.70 14.16 -5.32
CA TRP A 69 -38.64 13.17 -5.40
C TRP A 69 -37.60 13.51 -6.51
N TRP A 70 -38.06 13.96 -7.67
CA TRP A 70 -37.22 14.40 -8.77
C TRP A 70 -36.32 15.61 -8.44
N GLN A 71 -36.85 16.58 -7.74
CA GLN A 71 -36.07 17.75 -7.27
C GLN A 71 -35.03 17.35 -6.25
N LYS A 72 -35.33 16.40 -5.34
CA LYS A 72 -34.36 15.85 -4.39
C LYS A 72 -33.23 15.10 -5.09
N THR A 73 -33.52 14.30 -6.13
CA THR A 73 -32.52 13.60 -6.91
C THR A 73 -31.63 14.55 -7.70
N GLN A 74 -32.19 15.57 -8.34
CA GLN A 74 -31.43 16.62 -9.03
C GLN A 74 -30.51 17.38 -8.08
N LEU A 75 -31.00 17.73 -6.89
CA LEU A 75 -30.23 18.36 -5.81
C LEU A 75 -29.06 17.45 -5.36
N TRP A 76 -29.31 16.17 -5.19
CA TRP A 76 -28.28 15.23 -4.82
C TRP A 76 -27.19 15.13 -5.88
N PHE A 77 -27.55 15.00 -7.17
CA PHE A 77 -26.61 15.01 -8.28
C PHE A 77 -25.81 16.31 -8.38
N ALA A 78 -26.45 17.45 -8.13
CA ALA A 78 -25.81 18.76 -8.20
C ALA A 78 -24.84 19.04 -7.04
N VAL A 79 -25.17 18.58 -5.83
CA VAL A 79 -24.45 18.97 -4.59
C VAL A 79 -23.57 17.86 -4.07
N ASP A 80 -24.06 16.61 -4.06
CA ASP A 80 -23.44 15.49 -3.36
C ASP A 80 -22.80 14.46 -4.29
N PHE A 81 -23.10 14.47 -5.59
CA PHE A 81 -22.49 13.54 -6.54
C PHE A 81 -21.03 13.90 -6.78
N ARG A 82 -20.13 13.03 -6.31
CA ARG A 82 -18.68 13.19 -6.40
C ARG A 82 -18.06 11.97 -7.07
N PRO A 83 -18.06 11.90 -8.40
CA PRO A 83 -17.70 10.70 -9.15
C PRO A 83 -16.26 10.24 -8.87
N ILE A 84 -15.30 11.15 -8.81
CA ILE A 84 -13.90 10.79 -8.48
C ILE A 84 -13.83 10.09 -7.13
N ARG A 85 -14.47 10.66 -6.11
CA ARG A 85 -14.51 10.06 -4.77
C ARG A 85 -15.17 8.68 -4.76
N LEU A 86 -16.27 8.52 -5.48
CA LEU A 86 -17.00 7.25 -5.55
C LEU A 86 -16.16 6.17 -6.23
N ILE A 87 -15.58 6.47 -7.40
CA ILE A 87 -14.73 5.52 -8.15
C ILE A 87 -13.51 5.13 -7.31
N VAL A 88 -12.79 6.10 -6.76
CA VAL A 88 -11.59 5.83 -5.97
C VAL A 88 -11.92 5.01 -4.74
N ARG A 89 -13.00 5.33 -4.00
CA ARG A 89 -13.42 4.54 -2.84
C ARG A 89 -13.87 3.13 -3.21
N PHE A 90 -14.55 2.97 -4.33
CA PHE A 90 -14.92 1.66 -4.83
C PHE A 90 -13.67 0.81 -5.13
N VAL A 91 -12.67 1.37 -5.82
CA VAL A 91 -11.41 0.68 -6.10
C VAL A 91 -10.70 0.30 -4.79
N ILE A 92 -10.57 1.22 -3.85
CA ILE A 92 -9.97 0.94 -2.53
C ILE A 92 -10.73 -0.20 -1.82
N TRP A 93 -12.05 -0.16 -1.84
CA TRP A 93 -12.89 -1.19 -1.22
C TRP A 93 -12.67 -2.57 -1.84
N VAL A 94 -12.64 -2.67 -3.18
CA VAL A 94 -12.37 -3.93 -3.90
C VAL A 94 -10.98 -4.46 -3.56
N VAL A 95 -9.96 -3.61 -3.68
CA VAL A 95 -8.56 -4.01 -3.49
C VAL A 95 -8.30 -4.46 -2.05
N ARG A 96 -8.80 -3.72 -1.05
CA ARG A 96 -8.64 -4.10 0.35
C ARG A 96 -9.54 -5.25 0.80
N GLY A 97 -10.61 -5.51 0.06
CA GLY A 97 -11.56 -6.60 0.32
C GLY A 97 -11.20 -7.92 -0.35
N THR A 98 -10.15 -7.96 -1.17
CA THR A 98 -9.70 -9.17 -1.88
C THR A 98 -8.27 -9.56 -1.49
N PRO A 99 -7.94 -10.87 -1.47
CA PRO A 99 -6.59 -11.33 -1.11
C PRO A 99 -5.53 -10.85 -2.11
N LEU A 100 -4.40 -10.33 -1.60
CA LEU A 100 -3.26 -9.91 -2.43
C LEU A 100 -2.76 -11.03 -3.37
N MET A 101 -2.76 -12.28 -2.89
CA MET A 101 -2.38 -13.44 -3.70
C MET A 101 -3.28 -13.58 -4.93
N LEU A 102 -4.59 -13.41 -4.78
CA LEU A 102 -5.53 -13.46 -5.91
C LEU A 102 -5.29 -12.30 -6.89
N GLN A 103 -5.06 -11.10 -6.38
CA GLN A 103 -4.74 -9.95 -7.21
C GLN A 103 -3.47 -10.19 -8.04
N LEU A 104 -2.42 -10.75 -7.42
CA LEU A 104 -1.18 -11.08 -8.10
C LEU A 104 -1.40 -12.08 -9.24
N LEU A 105 -2.19 -13.14 -9.02
CA LEU A 105 -2.58 -14.10 -10.05
C LEU A 105 -3.33 -13.43 -11.20
N VAL A 106 -4.29 -12.56 -10.88
CA VAL A 106 -5.06 -11.81 -11.90
C VAL A 106 -4.11 -10.89 -12.69
N PHE A 107 -3.28 -10.09 -12.04
CA PHE A 107 -2.34 -9.19 -12.73
C PHE A 107 -1.40 -9.94 -13.67
N TYR A 108 -0.90 -11.10 -13.23
CA TYR A 108 0.06 -11.86 -14.01
C TYR A 108 -0.56 -12.64 -15.17
N TYR A 109 -1.66 -13.36 -14.90
CA TYR A 109 -2.25 -14.28 -15.89
C TYR A 109 -3.31 -13.65 -16.80
N PHE A 110 -4.03 -12.62 -16.36
CA PHE A 110 -5.12 -12.01 -17.13
C PHE A 110 -4.69 -11.53 -18.52
N PRO A 111 -3.54 -10.83 -18.70
CA PRO A 111 -3.13 -10.39 -20.03
C PRO A 111 -2.89 -11.55 -21.00
N GLY A 112 -2.28 -12.64 -20.53
CA GLY A 112 -2.03 -13.82 -21.36
C GLY A 112 -3.28 -14.62 -21.67
N LEU A 113 -4.10 -14.92 -20.67
CA LEU A 113 -5.26 -15.83 -20.80
C LEU A 113 -6.47 -15.15 -21.43
N VAL A 114 -6.73 -13.88 -21.11
CA VAL A 114 -7.96 -13.19 -21.53
C VAL A 114 -7.70 -12.29 -22.73
N LEU A 115 -6.60 -11.55 -22.73
CA LEU A 115 -6.26 -10.64 -23.83
C LEU A 115 -5.37 -11.30 -24.90
N HIS A 116 -4.97 -12.56 -24.70
CA HIS A 116 -4.05 -13.31 -25.60
C HIS A 116 -2.74 -12.57 -25.87
N LYS A 117 -2.29 -11.74 -24.93
CA LYS A 117 -1.07 -10.94 -25.02
C LYS A 117 -0.20 -11.17 -23.79
N ASN A 118 0.95 -11.80 -23.96
CA ASN A 118 1.93 -11.92 -22.89
C ASN A 118 2.74 -10.62 -22.78
N ILE A 119 2.20 -9.65 -22.03
CA ILE A 119 2.85 -8.33 -21.83
C ILE A 119 4.04 -8.39 -20.87
N TRP A 120 4.12 -9.45 -20.06
CA TRP A 120 5.17 -9.60 -19.05
C TRP A 120 6.41 -10.32 -19.59
N GLY A 121 6.27 -11.06 -20.71
CA GLY A 121 7.30 -12.01 -21.16
C GLY A 121 7.36 -13.27 -20.28
N SER A 122 8.24 -14.19 -20.63
CA SER A 122 8.37 -15.50 -19.96
C SER A 122 9.47 -15.54 -18.89
N GLY A 123 10.25 -14.48 -18.74
CA GLY A 123 11.43 -14.44 -17.88
C GLY A 123 11.18 -13.94 -16.45
N GLU A 124 12.23 -14.00 -15.64
CA GLU A 124 12.26 -13.52 -14.25
C GLU A 124 11.93 -12.02 -14.17
N ALA A 125 12.42 -11.21 -15.10
CA ALA A 125 12.16 -9.78 -15.18
C ALA A 125 10.64 -9.45 -15.32
N GLY A 126 9.93 -10.23 -16.15
CA GLY A 126 8.49 -10.08 -16.32
C GLY A 126 7.70 -10.43 -15.07
N ARG A 127 8.08 -11.50 -14.37
CA ARG A 127 7.49 -11.88 -13.08
C ARG A 127 7.74 -10.81 -12.01
N PHE A 128 8.95 -10.26 -11.98
CA PHE A 128 9.29 -9.18 -11.08
C PHE A 128 8.47 -7.92 -11.35
N LEU A 129 8.32 -7.53 -12.61
CA LEU A 129 7.53 -6.36 -13.02
C LEU A 129 6.05 -6.54 -12.66
N ALA A 130 5.45 -7.69 -12.98
CA ALA A 130 4.07 -7.99 -12.64
C ALA A 130 3.84 -7.98 -11.13
N SER A 131 4.74 -8.61 -10.35
CA SER A 131 4.71 -8.56 -8.88
C SER A 131 4.79 -7.13 -8.39
N SER A 132 5.74 -6.34 -8.88
CA SER A 132 5.93 -4.96 -8.46
C SER A 132 4.69 -4.11 -8.68
N ILE A 133 4.05 -4.22 -9.85
CA ILE A 133 2.82 -3.47 -10.15
C ILE A 133 1.67 -3.90 -9.25
N ALA A 134 1.46 -5.21 -9.07
CA ALA A 134 0.39 -5.73 -8.21
C ALA A 134 0.58 -5.27 -6.75
N PHE A 135 1.80 -5.38 -6.22
CA PHE A 135 2.14 -4.95 -4.87
C PHE A 135 2.02 -3.43 -4.69
N ILE A 136 2.55 -2.63 -5.63
CA ILE A 136 2.43 -1.17 -5.60
C ILE A 136 0.96 -0.76 -5.56
N PHE A 137 0.13 -1.34 -6.41
CA PHE A 137 -1.29 -1.01 -6.48
C PHE A 137 -2.04 -1.39 -5.20
N ASN A 138 -1.80 -2.59 -4.68
CA ASN A 138 -2.39 -3.06 -3.43
C ASN A 138 -2.00 -2.16 -2.26
N TYR A 139 -0.69 -2.00 -2.02
CA TYR A 139 -0.18 -1.21 -0.90
C TYR A 139 -0.50 0.28 -1.01
N ALA A 140 -0.61 0.83 -2.23
CA ALA A 140 -1.07 2.20 -2.44
C ALA A 140 -2.51 2.39 -1.93
N CYS A 141 -3.38 1.40 -2.09
CA CYS A 141 -4.74 1.46 -1.54
C CYS A 141 -4.74 1.41 0.01
N TYR A 142 -3.87 0.61 0.63
CA TYR A 142 -3.71 0.60 2.10
C TYR A 142 -3.14 1.93 2.61
N PHE A 143 -2.06 2.41 2.02
CA PHE A 143 -1.44 3.68 2.39
C PHE A 143 -2.38 4.86 2.17
N SER A 144 -3.23 4.83 1.14
CA SER A 144 -4.20 5.89 0.89
C SER A 144 -5.18 6.08 2.04
N GLU A 145 -5.62 5.00 2.68
CA GLU A 145 -6.51 5.07 3.84
C GLU A 145 -5.78 5.56 5.09
N ILE A 146 -4.50 5.19 5.26
CA ILE A 146 -3.66 5.71 6.35
C ILE A 146 -3.45 7.22 6.17
N PHE A 147 -3.09 7.68 4.97
CA PHE A 147 -2.96 9.11 4.67
C PHE A 147 -4.28 9.86 4.90
N ARG A 148 -5.38 9.32 4.40
CA ARG A 148 -6.71 9.90 4.60
C ARG A 148 -7.06 10.01 6.09
N GLY A 149 -6.82 8.95 6.85
CA GLY A 149 -7.04 8.92 8.30
C GLY A 149 -6.19 9.95 9.03
N GLY A 150 -4.91 10.07 8.66
CA GLY A 150 -3.99 11.07 9.22
C GLY A 150 -4.43 12.50 8.95
N ILE A 151 -4.81 12.82 7.69
CA ILE A 151 -5.29 14.16 7.29
C ILE A 151 -6.59 14.52 8.01
N GLN A 152 -7.57 13.60 8.01
CA GLN A 152 -8.88 13.84 8.62
C GLN A 152 -8.87 13.74 10.15
N GLY A 153 -7.85 13.13 10.72
CA GLY A 153 -7.67 12.97 12.16
C GLY A 153 -7.20 14.23 12.88
N VAL A 154 -6.70 15.24 12.15
CA VAL A 154 -6.31 16.51 12.79
C VAL A 154 -7.58 17.29 13.19
N PRO A 155 -7.74 17.69 14.46
CA PRO A 155 -8.92 18.40 14.92
C PRO A 155 -9.09 19.73 14.19
N LYS A 156 -10.33 20.07 13.80
CA LYS A 156 -10.64 21.35 13.13
C LYS A 156 -10.24 22.56 13.95
N GLY A 157 -10.36 22.50 15.27
CA GLY A 157 -9.96 23.57 16.18
C GLY A 157 -8.49 23.99 16.01
N GLN A 158 -7.60 23.11 15.54
CA GLN A 158 -6.22 23.47 15.23
C GLN A 158 -6.13 24.42 14.03
N GLN A 159 -6.98 24.24 13.03
CA GLN A 159 -7.07 25.15 11.87
C GLN A 159 -7.68 26.48 12.27
N GLU A 160 -8.75 26.45 13.07
CA GLU A 160 -9.44 27.63 13.59
C GLU A 160 -8.51 28.48 14.48
N ALA A 161 -7.77 27.84 15.38
CA ALA A 161 -6.75 28.51 16.20
C ALA A 161 -5.66 29.18 15.35
N GLY A 162 -5.17 28.49 14.30
CA GLY A 162 -4.23 29.10 13.37
C GLY A 162 -4.80 30.34 12.65
N GLN A 163 -6.08 30.30 12.26
CA GLN A 163 -6.73 31.44 11.63
C GLN A 163 -6.87 32.64 12.59
N VAL A 164 -7.23 32.38 13.85
CA VAL A 164 -7.31 33.42 14.89
C VAL A 164 -5.95 34.09 15.12
N LEU A 165 -4.86 33.32 14.99
CA LEU A 165 -3.49 33.85 15.07
C LEU A 165 -3.02 34.55 13.78
N GLY A 166 -3.91 34.76 12.79
CA GLY A 166 -3.59 35.44 11.54
C GLY A 166 -2.73 34.61 10.57
N MET A 167 -2.60 33.29 10.78
CA MET A 167 -1.81 32.43 9.89
C MET A 167 -2.55 32.20 8.57
N THR A 168 -1.82 32.22 7.47
CA THR A 168 -2.34 31.80 6.15
C THR A 168 -2.64 30.30 6.13
N SER A 169 -3.54 29.85 5.25
CA SER A 169 -3.86 28.43 5.08
C SER A 169 -2.62 27.56 4.81
N THR A 170 -1.65 28.09 4.05
CA THR A 170 -0.38 27.42 3.78
C THR A 170 0.46 27.29 5.05
N GLN A 171 0.55 28.34 5.87
CA GLN A 171 1.26 28.27 7.15
C GLN A 171 0.62 27.29 8.12
N ILE A 172 -0.70 27.28 8.21
CA ILE A 172 -1.46 26.32 9.03
C ILE A 172 -1.17 24.89 8.54
N PHE A 173 -1.20 24.66 7.23
CA PHE A 173 -0.92 23.33 6.69
C PHE A 173 0.49 22.84 7.07
N PHE A 174 1.54 23.59 6.75
CA PHE A 174 2.91 23.14 6.95
C PHE A 174 3.36 23.15 8.42
N LYS A 175 2.94 24.14 9.22
CA LYS A 175 3.42 24.31 10.60
C LYS A 175 2.57 23.58 11.63
N VAL A 176 1.28 23.31 11.33
CA VAL A 176 0.33 22.72 12.28
C VAL A 176 -0.18 21.37 11.80
N THR A 177 -0.85 21.34 10.62
CA THR A 177 -1.55 20.14 10.16
C THR A 177 -0.59 19.02 9.77
N LEU A 178 0.43 19.32 8.97
CA LEU A 178 1.36 18.34 8.44
C LEU A 178 2.12 17.59 9.55
N LEU A 179 2.61 18.32 10.56
CA LEU A 179 3.37 17.71 11.66
C LEU A 179 2.49 16.75 12.49
N GLN A 180 1.26 17.17 12.79
CA GLN A 180 0.30 16.33 13.51
C GLN A 180 -0.15 15.13 12.67
N MET A 181 -0.33 15.32 11.35
CA MET A 181 -0.65 14.27 10.40
C MET A 181 0.45 13.20 10.37
N VAL A 182 1.72 13.61 10.21
CA VAL A 182 2.87 12.69 10.15
C VAL A 182 2.95 11.84 11.41
N LYS A 183 2.80 12.44 12.58
CA LYS A 183 2.76 11.72 13.86
C LYS A 183 1.68 10.62 13.88
N ARG A 184 0.49 10.88 13.33
CA ARG A 184 -0.63 9.93 13.29
C ARG A 184 -0.46 8.84 12.23
N ILE A 185 0.26 9.14 11.15
CA ILE A 185 0.47 8.22 10.02
C ILE A 185 1.58 7.21 10.32
N VAL A 186 2.64 7.61 11.02
CA VAL A 186 3.84 6.78 11.18
C VAL A 186 3.55 5.43 11.85
N PRO A 187 2.80 5.30 12.96
CA PRO A 187 2.55 3.98 13.55
C PRO A 187 1.81 3.00 12.63
N PRO A 188 0.66 3.35 12.00
CA PRO A 188 0.00 2.44 11.07
C PRO A 188 0.85 2.18 9.81
N MET A 189 1.63 3.15 9.32
CA MET A 189 2.56 2.94 8.20
C MET A 189 3.65 1.94 8.57
N SER A 190 4.22 2.03 9.78
CA SER A 190 5.22 1.09 10.28
C SER A 190 4.69 -0.34 10.27
N ASN A 191 3.46 -0.57 10.72
CA ASN A 191 2.84 -1.88 10.71
C ASN A 191 2.67 -2.43 9.28
N GLU A 192 2.21 -1.61 8.33
CA GLU A 192 2.06 -2.04 6.93
C GLU A 192 3.43 -2.30 6.27
N VAL A 193 4.46 -1.50 6.57
CA VAL A 193 5.81 -1.73 6.06
C VAL A 193 6.38 -3.07 6.56
N ILE A 194 6.18 -3.41 7.84
CA ILE A 194 6.60 -4.71 8.40
C ILE A 194 5.79 -5.86 7.78
N THR A 195 4.50 -5.65 7.52
CA THR A 195 3.64 -6.63 6.85
C THR A 195 4.10 -6.88 5.41
N LEU A 196 4.46 -5.82 4.68
CA LEU A 196 4.97 -5.93 3.32
C LEU A 196 6.18 -6.87 3.21
N VAL A 197 7.08 -6.87 4.19
CA VAL A 197 8.23 -7.80 4.20
C VAL A 197 7.75 -9.25 4.05
N LYS A 198 6.75 -9.64 4.83
CA LYS A 198 6.21 -11.01 4.81
C LYS A 198 5.42 -11.28 3.53
N ASP A 199 4.67 -10.30 3.05
CA ASP A 199 3.83 -10.42 1.87
C ASP A 199 4.64 -10.61 0.59
N THR A 200 5.89 -10.13 0.52
CA THR A 200 6.78 -10.39 -0.65
C THR A 200 6.87 -11.87 -0.99
N SER A 201 6.73 -12.76 0.00
CA SER A 201 6.72 -14.20 -0.17
C SER A 201 5.57 -14.73 -1.05
N LEU A 202 4.48 -13.97 -1.19
CA LEU A 202 3.34 -14.35 -2.04
C LEU A 202 3.73 -14.37 -3.53
N SER A 203 4.75 -13.61 -3.92
CA SER A 203 5.22 -13.54 -5.31
C SER A 203 5.73 -14.88 -5.87
N ARG A 204 6.06 -15.82 -4.99
CA ARG A 204 6.39 -17.20 -5.39
C ARG A 204 5.27 -17.91 -6.15
N ILE A 205 4.00 -17.49 -5.99
CA ILE A 205 2.86 -18.12 -6.66
C ILE A 205 2.94 -18.00 -8.18
N ILE A 206 3.60 -16.94 -8.68
CA ILE A 206 3.92 -16.74 -10.08
C ILE A 206 5.39 -17.11 -10.41
N ALA A 207 6.00 -17.91 -9.52
CA ALA A 207 7.39 -18.41 -9.63
C ALA A 207 8.46 -17.30 -9.68
N LEU A 208 8.24 -16.17 -8.98
CA LEU A 208 9.32 -15.21 -8.71
C LEU A 208 10.33 -15.87 -7.75
N GLN A 209 11.61 -15.79 -8.09
CA GLN A 209 12.68 -16.48 -7.36
C GLN A 209 13.14 -15.66 -6.14
N GLU A 210 12.20 -15.45 -5.20
CA GLU A 210 12.46 -14.81 -3.91
C GLU A 210 12.99 -15.83 -2.88
N ILE A 211 13.26 -15.41 -1.65
CA ILE A 211 13.96 -16.22 -0.66
C ILE A 211 13.23 -17.54 -0.30
N ILE A 212 11.89 -17.56 -0.20
CA ILE A 212 11.17 -18.81 0.11
C ILE A 212 11.21 -19.75 -1.09
N TRP A 213 11.12 -19.22 -2.31
CA TRP A 213 11.30 -20.03 -3.52
C TRP A 213 12.70 -20.68 -3.53
N ALA A 214 13.76 -19.92 -3.19
CA ALA A 214 15.12 -20.42 -3.09
C ALA A 214 15.23 -21.55 -2.05
N GLY A 215 14.65 -21.38 -0.87
CA GLY A 215 14.64 -22.42 0.17
C GLY A 215 13.86 -23.67 -0.23
N GLN A 216 12.72 -23.51 -0.93
CA GLN A 216 11.91 -24.63 -1.43
C GLN A 216 12.59 -25.43 -2.54
N ALA A 217 13.48 -24.81 -3.32
CA ALA A 217 14.23 -25.50 -4.37
C ALA A 217 15.07 -26.67 -3.81
N PHE A 218 15.62 -26.52 -2.60
CA PHE A 218 16.37 -27.58 -1.92
C PHE A 218 15.45 -28.69 -1.39
N LEU A 219 14.27 -28.36 -0.90
CA LEU A 219 13.29 -29.36 -0.48
C LEU A 219 12.83 -30.23 -1.68
N LYS A 220 12.64 -29.63 -2.84
CA LYS A 220 12.23 -30.29 -4.08
C LYS A 220 13.35 -30.98 -4.83
N GLY A 221 14.59 -30.83 -4.40
CA GLY A 221 15.76 -31.44 -5.04
C GLY A 221 16.22 -30.79 -6.35
N THR A 222 15.69 -29.62 -6.72
CA THR A 222 16.02 -28.95 -7.99
C THR A 222 17.41 -28.31 -8.00
N GLN A 223 18.10 -28.27 -6.85
CA GLN A 223 19.45 -27.72 -6.67
C GLN A 223 20.50 -28.81 -6.34
N GLY A 224 20.23 -30.07 -6.72
CA GLY A 224 21.17 -31.17 -6.47
C GLY A 224 21.20 -31.70 -5.02
N ILE A 225 20.49 -31.05 -4.09
CA ILE A 225 20.30 -31.47 -2.69
C ILE A 225 18.80 -31.71 -2.53
N SER A 226 18.39 -32.97 -2.27
CA SER A 226 16.97 -33.30 -2.12
C SER A 226 16.58 -33.59 -0.68
N GLY A 227 15.34 -33.23 -0.31
CA GLY A 227 14.75 -33.52 1.00
C GLY A 227 15.30 -32.70 2.16
N ALA A 228 16.12 -31.68 1.90
CA ALA A 228 16.65 -30.83 2.95
C ALA A 228 15.60 -29.78 3.40
N ILE A 229 15.09 -29.90 4.62
CA ILE A 229 14.13 -28.94 5.23
C ILE A 229 14.82 -27.74 5.88
N TRP A 230 16.06 -27.89 6.31
CA TRP A 230 16.78 -26.86 7.05
C TRP A 230 16.97 -25.54 6.27
N PRO A 231 17.09 -25.49 4.90
CA PRO A 231 17.14 -24.24 4.18
C PRO A 231 15.88 -23.39 4.37
N LEU A 232 14.70 -24.01 4.48
CA LEU A 232 13.46 -23.29 4.77
C LEU A 232 13.45 -22.68 6.18
N PHE A 233 14.05 -23.35 7.17
CA PHE A 233 14.22 -22.78 8.49
C PHE A 233 15.08 -21.50 8.44
N PHE A 234 16.17 -21.51 7.67
CA PHE A 234 17.01 -20.33 7.49
C PHE A 234 16.27 -19.18 6.79
N THR A 235 15.34 -19.43 5.85
CA THR A 235 14.51 -18.35 5.29
C THR A 235 13.76 -17.60 6.37
N GLY A 236 13.23 -18.32 7.36
CA GLY A 236 12.55 -17.73 8.53
C GLY A 236 13.49 -16.82 9.35
N ILE A 237 14.74 -17.20 9.51
CA ILE A 237 15.75 -16.38 10.19
C ILE A 237 16.01 -15.07 9.43
N TYR A 238 16.13 -15.11 8.09
CA TYR A 238 16.28 -13.89 7.27
C TYR A 238 15.09 -12.93 7.47
N TYR A 239 13.86 -13.45 7.41
CA TYR A 239 12.65 -12.65 7.65
C TYR A 239 12.63 -12.07 9.07
N LEU A 240 12.99 -12.85 10.07
CA LEU A 240 13.01 -12.43 11.48
C LEU A 240 14.02 -11.29 11.70
N ILE A 241 15.24 -11.44 11.17
CA ILE A 241 16.29 -10.43 11.29
C ILE A 241 15.85 -9.14 10.58
N PHE A 242 15.38 -9.23 9.35
CA PHE A 242 15.00 -8.05 8.59
C PHE A 242 13.79 -7.33 9.19
N SER A 243 12.74 -8.06 9.56
CA SER A 243 11.57 -7.49 10.25
C SER A 243 11.96 -6.90 11.61
N GLY A 244 12.87 -7.53 12.35
CA GLY A 244 13.39 -7.02 13.62
C GLY A 244 14.14 -5.69 13.45
N LEU A 245 15.03 -5.61 12.45
CA LEU A 245 15.76 -4.38 12.14
C LEU A 245 14.81 -3.25 11.73
N LEU A 246 13.81 -3.54 10.90
CA LEU A 246 12.78 -2.57 10.53
C LEU A 246 11.95 -2.11 11.74
N THR A 247 11.54 -3.04 12.59
CA THR A 247 10.80 -2.71 13.83
C THR A 247 11.60 -1.79 14.74
N LEU A 248 12.89 -2.05 14.91
CA LEU A 248 13.76 -1.18 15.70
C LEU A 248 13.94 0.20 15.07
N ALA A 249 14.14 0.26 13.74
CA ALA A 249 14.31 1.53 13.03
C ALA A 249 13.05 2.38 13.05
N LEU A 250 11.88 1.77 12.74
CA LEU A 250 10.58 2.44 12.74
C LEU A 250 10.14 2.84 14.15
N GLY A 251 10.37 2.00 15.15
CA GLY A 251 10.09 2.32 16.54
C GLY A 251 10.94 3.50 17.09
N LYS A 252 12.21 3.65 16.62
CA LYS A 252 13.00 4.86 16.92
C LYS A 252 12.41 6.10 16.26
N LEU A 253 11.91 5.97 15.01
CA LEU A 253 11.25 7.07 14.30
C LEU A 253 9.96 7.48 15.03
N GLU A 254 9.14 6.53 15.45
CA GLU A 254 7.91 6.79 16.22
C GLU A 254 8.22 7.55 17.52
N LYS A 255 9.19 7.06 18.30
CA LYS A 255 9.62 7.74 19.54
C LYS A 255 10.14 9.15 19.30
N LYS A 256 10.86 9.38 18.19
CA LYS A 256 11.35 10.73 17.83
C LYS A 256 10.21 11.68 17.48
N LEU A 257 9.09 11.17 16.98
CA LEU A 257 7.91 11.97 16.64
C LEU A 257 6.93 12.15 17.82
N ASP A 258 7.16 11.49 18.96
CA ASP A 258 6.28 11.54 20.14
C ASP A 258 6.58 12.69 21.12
N TYR A 259 7.21 13.76 20.66
CA TYR A 259 7.55 14.95 21.49
C TYR A 259 6.34 15.85 21.80
N PHE A 260 5.17 15.65 21.21
CA PHE A 260 3.92 16.31 21.61
C PHE A 260 2.98 15.28 22.24
N LYS A 261 2.93 15.25 23.58
CA LYS A 261 1.82 14.60 24.28
C LYS A 261 0.60 15.50 24.13
N ALA A 262 -0.41 15.03 23.40
CA ALA A 262 -1.71 15.69 23.33
C ALA A 262 -2.54 15.24 24.52
#